data_2387113f7e117c5c0f069de6a871e130
#
_entry.id   2387113f7e117c5c0f069de6a871e130
#
_cell.length_a   1.000
_cell.length_b   1.000
_cell.length_c   1.000
_cell.angle_alpha   90.00
_cell.angle_beta   90.00
_cell.angle_gamma   90.00
#
_symmetry.space_group_name_H-M   'P 1'
#
loop_
_entity.id
_entity.type
_entity.pdbx_description
1 polymer ?
#
loop_
_entity_poly.entity_id
_entity_poly.type
_entity_poly.pdbx_seq_one_letter_code
_entity_poly.pdbx_strand_id
1 'polypeptide(L)'
;MYSSLISPKTVNEHLEDPNWRFIDCRYVLTEPDKKQKEFAESHLPGATYAHVNHDLAAPHIKGKTGRHPLPKIAELSKTFSAWGISSSTQVVVYDDAGGAYAVRLWWMLRWLGHDAIAVLNGGWPRWLKEKRPISAEIFIPDTAEFKASLREHWLVTAEDVQNNFDNPEVR
;
A
#
# COMPACT_ATOMS: atom_id res chain seq x y z
N MET A 1 -12.27 -4.23 -12.30
CA MET A 1 -11.44 -3.27 -11.53
C MET A 1 -12.06 -3.05 -10.16
N TYR A 2 -11.27 -3.18 -9.11
CA TYR A 2 -11.67 -2.99 -7.72
C TYR A 2 -10.90 -1.80 -7.15
N SER A 3 -11.59 -0.88 -6.46
CA SER A 3 -11.01 0.43 -6.04
C SER A 3 -11.13 0.76 -4.55
N SER A 4 -11.85 -0.04 -3.77
CA SER A 4 -12.06 0.21 -2.33
C SER A 4 -11.77 -1.04 -1.50
N LEU A 5 -12.73 -1.94 -1.40
CA LEU A 5 -12.61 -3.22 -0.69
C LEU A 5 -12.80 -4.38 -1.66
N ILE A 6 -12.08 -5.48 -1.40
CA ILE A 6 -12.18 -6.71 -2.16
C ILE A 6 -12.29 -7.91 -1.23
N SER A 7 -13.13 -8.89 -1.60
CA SER A 7 -13.33 -10.08 -0.76
C SER A 7 -12.16 -11.07 -0.86
N PRO A 8 -11.85 -11.85 0.20
CA PRO A 8 -10.87 -12.93 0.12
C PRO A 8 -11.21 -13.97 -0.94
N LYS A 9 -12.50 -14.21 -1.20
CA LYS A 9 -12.94 -15.13 -2.27
C LYS A 9 -12.47 -14.63 -3.63
N THR A 10 -12.74 -13.38 -3.96
CA THR A 10 -12.35 -12.78 -5.24
C THR A 10 -10.83 -12.78 -5.41
N VAL A 11 -10.08 -12.40 -4.35
CA VAL A 11 -8.60 -12.43 -4.40
C VAL A 11 -8.09 -13.84 -4.66
N ASN A 12 -8.68 -14.86 -4.02
CA ASN A 12 -8.29 -16.25 -4.24
C ASN A 12 -8.51 -16.74 -5.69
N GLU A 13 -9.50 -16.19 -6.37
CA GLU A 13 -9.80 -16.51 -7.78
C GLU A 13 -8.76 -15.91 -8.75
N HIS A 14 -7.92 -14.97 -8.29
CA HIS A 14 -6.93 -14.23 -9.08
C HIS A 14 -5.48 -14.40 -8.60
N LEU A 15 -5.19 -15.39 -7.75
CA LEU A 15 -3.83 -15.60 -7.21
C LEU A 15 -2.77 -15.82 -8.30
N GLU A 16 -3.15 -16.44 -9.42
CA GLU A 16 -2.26 -16.76 -10.53
C GLU A 16 -2.39 -15.76 -11.71
N ASP A 17 -3.20 -14.70 -11.55
CA ASP A 17 -3.39 -13.71 -12.62
C ASP A 17 -2.17 -12.78 -12.71
N PRO A 18 -1.43 -12.78 -13.84
CA PRO A 18 -0.21 -11.97 -13.98
C PRO A 18 -0.47 -10.47 -13.96
N ASN A 19 -1.72 -10.02 -14.11
CA ASN A 19 -2.09 -8.61 -14.01
C ASN A 19 -2.46 -8.17 -12.59
N TRP A 20 -2.35 -9.06 -11.60
CA TRP A 20 -2.62 -8.73 -10.21
C TRP A 20 -1.33 -8.67 -9.40
N ARG A 21 -1.29 -7.75 -8.45
CA ARG A 21 -0.20 -7.63 -7.46
C ARG A 21 -0.80 -7.59 -6.06
N PHE A 22 -0.25 -8.40 -5.19
CA PHE A 22 -0.64 -8.49 -3.78
C PHE A 22 0.47 -7.89 -2.94
N ILE A 23 0.14 -6.90 -2.10
CA ILE A 23 1.15 -6.21 -1.30
C ILE A 23 0.81 -6.36 0.19
N ASP A 24 1.73 -6.95 0.91
CA ASP A 24 1.67 -7.13 2.36
C ASP A 24 2.17 -5.87 3.06
N CYS A 25 1.30 -5.18 3.75
CA CYS A 25 1.59 -3.96 4.50
C CYS A 25 1.57 -4.20 6.02
N ARG A 26 1.66 -5.44 6.49
CA ARG A 26 1.72 -5.74 7.93
C ARG A 26 2.89 -5.02 8.57
N TYR A 27 2.64 -4.38 9.72
CA TYR A 27 3.64 -3.57 10.38
C TYR A 27 3.35 -3.46 11.88
N VAL A 28 4.40 -3.34 12.70
CA VAL A 28 4.33 -3.03 14.13
C VAL A 28 5.19 -1.83 14.44
N LEU A 29 4.58 -0.79 14.97
CA LEU A 29 5.23 0.51 15.20
C LEU A 29 6.42 0.44 16.18
N THR A 30 6.35 -0.45 17.17
CA THR A 30 7.37 -0.65 18.20
C THR A 30 8.44 -1.68 17.80
N GLU A 31 8.15 -2.53 16.81
CA GLU A 31 9.02 -3.58 16.30
C GLU A 31 9.00 -3.59 14.76
N PRO A 32 9.61 -2.59 14.09
CA PRO A 32 9.43 -2.35 12.65
C PRO A 32 9.70 -3.56 11.75
N ASP A 33 10.73 -4.36 12.06
CA ASP A 33 11.17 -5.49 11.22
C ASP A 33 10.46 -6.81 11.55
N LYS A 34 9.60 -6.83 12.57
CA LYS A 34 8.91 -8.05 13.00
C LYS A 34 8.05 -8.65 11.90
N LYS A 35 7.23 -7.82 11.25
CA LYS A 35 6.30 -8.28 10.23
C LYS A 35 6.98 -8.69 8.93
N GLN A 36 8.14 -8.15 8.63
CA GLN A 36 8.96 -8.65 7.52
C GLN A 36 9.46 -10.07 7.76
N LYS A 37 9.81 -10.43 8.99
CA LYS A 37 10.18 -11.81 9.36
C LYS A 37 8.97 -12.74 9.27
N GLU A 38 7.83 -12.33 9.80
CA GLU A 38 6.57 -13.09 9.69
C GLU A 38 6.11 -13.26 8.23
N PHE A 39 6.36 -12.25 7.37
CA PHE A 39 6.12 -12.37 5.92
C PHE A 39 6.97 -13.47 5.30
N ALA A 40 8.26 -13.56 5.65
CA ALA A 40 9.13 -14.64 5.16
C ALA A 40 8.67 -16.04 5.58
N GLU A 41 7.94 -16.15 6.69
CA GLU A 41 7.38 -17.41 7.17
C GLU A 41 6.03 -17.74 6.52
N SER A 42 5.18 -16.70 6.31
CA SER A 42 3.83 -16.91 5.82
C SER A 42 3.21 -15.60 5.29
N HIS A 43 2.74 -15.65 4.05
CA HIS A 43 2.05 -14.55 3.38
C HIS A 43 1.06 -15.06 2.31
N LEU A 44 0.33 -14.17 1.68
CA LEU A 44 -0.55 -14.44 0.56
C LEU A 44 0.30 -14.85 -0.67
N PRO A 45 0.00 -15.97 -1.36
CA PRO A 45 0.80 -16.41 -2.51
C PRO A 45 1.03 -15.28 -3.53
N GLY A 46 2.26 -15.13 -4.00
CA GLY A 46 2.65 -14.08 -4.95
C GLY A 46 2.70 -12.67 -4.38
N ALA A 47 2.63 -12.51 -3.05
CA ALA A 47 2.71 -11.19 -2.43
C ALA A 47 4.15 -10.65 -2.37
N THR A 48 4.26 -9.34 -2.44
CA THR A 48 5.46 -8.55 -2.14
C THR A 48 5.28 -7.83 -0.80
N TYR A 49 6.33 -7.74 0.01
CA TYR A 49 6.29 -7.02 1.29
C TYR A 49 6.56 -5.53 1.09
N ALA A 50 5.74 -4.67 1.68
CA ALA A 50 5.92 -3.22 1.71
C ALA A 50 6.29 -2.78 3.13
N HIS A 51 7.56 -2.45 3.34
CA HIS A 51 8.02 -1.96 4.63
C HIS A 51 7.67 -0.47 4.81
N VAL A 52 6.88 -0.15 5.84
CA VAL A 52 6.37 1.23 6.05
C VAL A 52 7.48 2.28 6.11
N ASN A 53 8.60 1.98 6.81
CA ASN A 53 9.71 2.93 6.97
C ASN A 53 10.60 3.06 5.73
N HIS A 54 10.71 2.02 4.90
CA HIS A 54 11.69 1.98 3.81
C HIS A 54 11.04 2.24 2.45
N ASP A 55 9.84 1.70 2.24
CA ASP A 55 9.16 1.77 0.95
C ASP A 55 8.08 2.85 0.91
N LEU A 56 7.42 3.09 2.06
CA LEU A 56 6.25 3.97 2.13
C LEU A 56 6.49 5.26 2.92
N ALA A 57 7.71 5.50 3.41
CA ALA A 57 8.06 6.72 4.11
C ALA A 57 9.43 7.25 3.67
N ALA A 58 9.55 8.58 3.59
CA ALA A 58 10.84 9.24 3.51
C ALA A 58 11.55 9.20 4.88
N PRO A 59 12.88 9.42 4.93
CA PRO A 59 13.62 9.49 6.18
C PRO A 59 13.02 10.49 7.18
N HIS A 60 12.84 10.04 8.42
CA HIS A 60 12.38 10.90 9.50
C HIS A 60 13.46 11.93 9.89
N ILE A 61 13.10 13.20 9.95
CA ILE A 61 13.97 14.29 10.41
C ILE A 61 13.41 14.81 11.74
N LYS A 62 14.13 14.53 12.84
CA LYS A 62 13.71 14.93 14.19
C LYS A 62 13.45 16.44 14.27
N GLY A 63 12.28 16.81 14.78
CA GLY A 63 11.85 18.21 14.94
C GLY A 63 11.39 18.90 13.65
N LYS A 64 11.42 18.22 12.48
CA LYS A 64 10.96 18.78 11.20
C LYS A 64 9.84 17.99 10.54
N THR A 65 9.86 16.66 10.64
CA THR A 65 8.86 15.82 9.97
C THR A 65 8.06 15.00 10.99
N GLY A 66 6.88 14.53 10.58
CA GLY A 66 6.20 13.45 11.26
C GLY A 66 7.02 12.15 11.17
N ARG A 67 6.56 11.09 11.85
CA ARG A 67 7.26 9.80 11.93
C ARG A 67 7.43 9.11 10.56
N HIS A 68 6.42 9.22 9.71
CA HIS A 68 6.39 8.62 8.37
C HIS A 68 6.04 9.68 7.32
N PRO A 69 6.98 10.59 6.98
CA PRO A 69 6.74 11.60 5.96
C PRO A 69 6.54 10.95 4.59
N LEU A 70 5.86 11.61 3.68
CA LEU A 70 5.65 11.09 2.33
C LEU A 70 6.99 11.06 1.57
N PRO A 71 7.30 9.97 0.85
CA PRO A 71 8.43 9.92 -0.06
C PRO A 71 8.22 10.86 -1.26
N LYS A 72 9.31 11.17 -1.97
CA LYS A 72 9.22 11.88 -3.24
C LYS A 72 8.49 11.02 -4.27
N ILE A 73 7.72 11.65 -5.15
CA ILE A 73 6.96 10.97 -6.22
C ILE A 73 7.86 10.08 -7.08
N ALA A 74 9.08 10.55 -7.41
CA ALA A 74 10.03 9.78 -8.19
C ALA A 74 10.51 8.50 -7.47
N GLU A 75 10.63 8.54 -6.15
CA GLU A 75 10.99 7.37 -5.32
C GLU A 75 9.84 6.37 -5.27
N LEU A 76 8.61 6.84 -5.02
CA LEU A 76 7.41 6.00 -5.07
C LEU A 76 7.22 5.36 -6.45
N SER A 77 7.42 6.11 -7.53
CA SER A 77 7.30 5.58 -8.90
C SER A 77 8.31 4.45 -9.17
N LYS A 78 9.54 4.58 -8.67
CA LYS A 78 10.56 3.51 -8.76
C LYS A 78 10.13 2.27 -7.96
N THR A 79 9.67 2.46 -6.72
CA THR A 79 9.21 1.37 -5.86
C THR A 79 8.04 0.63 -6.51
N PHE A 80 7.03 1.35 -7.01
CA PHE A 80 5.87 0.74 -7.63
C PHE A 80 6.20 0.05 -8.97
N SER A 81 7.13 0.61 -9.73
CA SER A 81 7.67 -0.03 -10.94
C SER A 81 8.37 -1.35 -10.60
N ALA A 82 9.22 -1.36 -9.56
CA ALA A 82 9.90 -2.57 -9.10
C ALA A 82 8.94 -3.64 -8.58
N TRP A 83 7.77 -3.25 -8.06
CA TRP A 83 6.70 -4.17 -7.67
C TRP A 83 5.84 -4.65 -8.85
N GLY A 84 6.21 -4.32 -10.08
CA GLY A 84 5.50 -4.73 -11.28
C GLY A 84 4.14 -4.05 -11.45
N ILE A 85 3.96 -2.84 -10.89
CA ILE A 85 2.71 -2.09 -11.01
C ILE A 85 2.78 -1.20 -12.25
N SER A 86 1.84 -1.40 -13.17
CA SER A 86 1.60 -0.58 -14.36
C SER A 86 0.19 0.00 -14.34
N SER A 87 -0.19 0.78 -15.33
CA SER A 87 -1.54 1.36 -15.44
C SER A 87 -2.67 0.31 -15.52
N SER A 88 -2.37 -0.92 -15.96
CA SER A 88 -3.33 -2.02 -16.09
C SER A 88 -3.36 -2.99 -14.91
N THR A 89 -2.46 -2.84 -13.94
CA THR A 89 -2.32 -3.76 -12.82
C THR A 89 -3.41 -3.56 -11.78
N GLN A 90 -4.13 -4.62 -11.40
CA GLN A 90 -4.97 -4.59 -10.20
C GLN A 90 -4.09 -4.83 -8.98
N VAL A 91 -4.05 -3.88 -8.07
CA VAL A 91 -3.31 -4.00 -6.81
C VAL A 91 -4.28 -4.36 -5.68
N VAL A 92 -3.89 -5.31 -4.84
CA VAL A 92 -4.59 -5.63 -3.59
C VAL A 92 -3.61 -5.46 -2.44
N VAL A 93 -3.96 -4.62 -1.49
CA VAL A 93 -3.15 -4.38 -0.29
C VAL A 93 -3.81 -4.99 0.94
N TYR A 94 -3.03 -5.50 1.87
CA TYR A 94 -3.54 -6.05 3.11
C TYR A 94 -2.60 -5.82 4.29
N ASP A 95 -3.17 -5.85 5.49
CA ASP A 95 -2.43 -5.89 6.75
C ASP A 95 -3.16 -6.81 7.76
N ASP A 96 -2.70 -6.80 8.99
CA ASP A 96 -3.31 -7.54 10.12
C ASP A 96 -3.86 -6.60 11.21
N ALA A 97 -3.97 -5.31 10.90
CA ALA A 97 -4.35 -4.25 11.83
C ALA A 97 -5.62 -3.49 11.37
N GLY A 98 -6.54 -4.20 10.69
CA GLY A 98 -7.82 -3.62 10.25
C GLY A 98 -7.71 -2.58 9.13
N GLY A 99 -6.62 -2.61 8.37
CA GLY A 99 -6.36 -1.65 7.28
C GLY A 99 -5.47 -0.48 7.68
N ALA A 100 -5.06 -0.37 8.96
CA ALA A 100 -4.32 0.79 9.48
C ALA A 100 -3.04 1.14 8.69
N TYR A 101 -2.38 0.14 8.12
CA TYR A 101 -1.18 0.31 7.30
C TYR A 101 -1.45 0.16 5.81
N ALA A 102 -2.32 -0.77 5.43
CA ALA A 102 -2.67 -1.02 4.03
C ALA A 102 -3.30 0.21 3.36
N VAL A 103 -4.13 0.99 4.08
CA VAL A 103 -4.75 2.20 3.53
C VAL A 103 -3.75 3.29 3.19
N ARG A 104 -2.55 3.29 3.77
CA ARG A 104 -1.49 4.22 3.40
C ARG A 104 -1.05 4.00 1.95
N LEU A 105 -0.75 2.75 1.57
CA LEU A 105 -0.37 2.40 0.21
C LEU A 105 -1.56 2.58 -0.76
N TRP A 106 -2.76 2.20 -0.34
CA TRP A 106 -3.99 2.43 -1.10
C TRP A 106 -4.17 3.92 -1.43
N TRP A 107 -3.97 4.80 -0.45
CA TRP A 107 -4.06 6.24 -0.64
C TRP A 107 -2.96 6.77 -1.56
N MET A 108 -1.70 6.33 -1.37
CA MET A 108 -0.55 6.76 -2.18
C MET A 108 -0.73 6.43 -3.66
N LEU A 109 -1.15 5.20 -3.98
CA LEU A 109 -1.38 4.79 -5.36
C LEU A 109 -2.51 5.62 -5.98
N ARG A 110 -3.60 5.83 -5.26
CA ARG A 110 -4.69 6.68 -5.73
C ARG A 110 -4.29 8.14 -5.87
N TRP A 111 -3.52 8.67 -4.95
CA TRP A 111 -2.95 10.01 -5.03
C TRP A 111 -2.11 10.19 -6.30
N LEU A 112 -1.37 9.16 -6.69
CA LEU A 112 -0.57 9.13 -7.92
C LEU A 112 -1.35 8.66 -9.16
N GLY A 113 -2.68 8.62 -9.09
CA GLY A 113 -3.56 8.39 -10.25
C GLY A 113 -3.85 6.93 -10.58
N HIS A 114 -3.44 5.97 -9.74
CA HIS A 114 -3.71 4.55 -9.95
C HIS A 114 -4.98 4.12 -9.20
N ASP A 115 -6.08 3.92 -9.93
CA ASP A 115 -7.40 3.61 -9.34
C ASP A 115 -7.66 2.10 -9.13
N ALA A 116 -6.94 1.25 -9.83
CA ALA A 116 -7.10 -0.20 -9.74
C ALA A 116 -6.42 -0.76 -8.48
N ILE A 117 -6.78 -0.25 -7.30
CA ILE A 117 -6.27 -0.69 -6.00
C ILE A 117 -7.38 -0.88 -5.00
N ALA A 118 -7.38 -2.02 -4.30
CA ALA A 118 -8.35 -2.34 -3.25
C ALA A 118 -7.67 -2.90 -1.99
N VAL A 119 -8.30 -2.69 -0.85
CA VAL A 119 -7.89 -3.27 0.43
C VAL A 119 -8.60 -4.61 0.62
N LEU A 120 -7.88 -5.64 1.02
CA LEU A 120 -8.43 -6.95 1.34
C LEU A 120 -9.36 -6.86 2.55
N ASN A 121 -10.64 -7.13 2.34
CA ASN A 121 -11.67 -7.03 3.38
C ASN A 121 -11.42 -8.05 4.52
N GLY A 122 -11.13 -7.53 5.72
CA GLY A 122 -10.76 -8.29 6.90
C GLY A 122 -9.27 -8.68 6.94
N GLY A 123 -8.46 -8.30 5.94
CA GLY A 123 -7.02 -8.43 5.92
C GLY A 123 -6.50 -9.85 6.11
N TRP A 124 -5.26 -9.97 6.55
CA TRP A 124 -4.59 -11.23 6.81
C TRP A 124 -5.32 -12.14 7.83
N PRO A 125 -5.87 -11.63 8.94
CA PRO A 125 -6.60 -12.47 9.90
C PRO A 125 -7.81 -13.18 9.29
N ARG A 126 -8.56 -12.50 8.42
CA ARG A 126 -9.71 -13.12 7.74
C ARG A 126 -9.27 -14.14 6.70
N TRP A 127 -8.18 -13.85 5.96
CA TRP A 127 -7.59 -14.79 5.00
C TRP A 127 -7.26 -16.15 5.66
N LEU A 128 -6.58 -16.09 6.82
CA LEU A 128 -6.26 -17.27 7.63
C LEU A 128 -7.51 -17.96 8.20
N LYS A 129 -8.46 -17.19 8.74
CA LYS A 129 -9.72 -17.72 9.28
C LYS A 129 -10.51 -18.49 8.23
N GLU A 130 -10.51 -18.02 6.99
CA GLU A 130 -11.14 -18.70 5.85
C GLU A 130 -10.29 -19.85 5.29
N LYS A 131 -9.14 -20.18 5.90
CA LYS A 131 -8.20 -21.24 5.49
C LYS A 131 -7.80 -21.14 4.02
N ARG A 132 -7.55 -19.92 3.55
CA ARG A 132 -7.09 -19.64 2.20
C ARG A 132 -5.62 -20.03 2.02
N PRO A 133 -5.13 -20.25 0.78
CA PRO A 133 -3.74 -20.58 0.50
C PRO A 133 -2.75 -19.58 1.08
N ILE A 134 -1.64 -20.10 1.60
CA ILE A 134 -0.52 -19.29 2.11
C ILE A 134 0.78 -19.79 1.47
N SER A 135 1.78 -18.93 1.42
CA SER A 135 3.11 -19.25 0.90
C SER A 135 4.20 -18.67 1.80
N ALA A 136 5.39 -19.24 1.72
CA ALA A 136 6.64 -18.67 2.21
C ALA A 136 7.62 -18.38 1.04
N GLU A 137 7.19 -18.61 -0.20
CA GLU A 137 7.99 -18.38 -1.41
C GLU A 137 8.08 -16.89 -1.71
N ILE A 138 9.30 -16.37 -1.78
CA ILE A 138 9.52 -14.96 -2.12
C ILE A 138 9.28 -14.75 -3.61
N PHE A 139 8.25 -14.01 -3.92
CA PHE A 139 7.91 -13.62 -5.27
C PHE A 139 8.64 -12.32 -5.66
N ILE A 140 9.35 -12.35 -6.77
CA ILE A 140 10.00 -11.17 -7.37
C ILE A 140 9.29 -10.90 -8.71
N PRO A 141 8.45 -9.86 -8.78
CA PRO A 141 7.75 -9.53 -10.01
C PRO A 141 8.71 -8.97 -11.08
N ASP A 142 8.37 -9.16 -12.33
CA ASP A 142 8.98 -8.40 -13.40
C ASP A 142 8.70 -6.91 -13.23
N THR A 143 9.72 -6.09 -13.45
CA THR A 143 9.60 -4.63 -13.37
C THR A 143 8.64 -4.11 -14.44
N ALA A 144 7.73 -3.24 -14.05
CA ALA A 144 6.81 -2.56 -14.97
C ALA A 144 7.08 -1.04 -14.98
N GLU A 145 6.43 -0.32 -15.89
CA GLU A 145 6.49 1.14 -15.90
C GLU A 145 5.30 1.73 -15.15
N PHE A 146 5.54 2.29 -13.96
CA PHE A 146 4.55 3.07 -13.21
C PHE A 146 4.64 4.55 -13.59
N LYS A 147 3.57 5.08 -14.21
CA LYS A 147 3.46 6.51 -14.56
C LYS A 147 2.57 7.23 -13.56
N ALA A 148 3.17 8.05 -12.71
CA ALA A 148 2.43 8.88 -11.77
C ALA A 148 1.63 9.98 -12.50
N SER A 149 0.34 10.10 -12.16
CA SER A 149 -0.55 11.18 -12.58
C SER A 149 -1.13 11.81 -11.31
N LEU A 150 -0.45 12.84 -10.82
CA LEU A 150 -0.71 13.43 -9.50
C LEU A 150 -2.11 14.04 -9.41
N ARG A 151 -2.81 13.74 -8.32
CA ARG A 151 -4.05 14.40 -7.91
C ARG A 151 -3.72 15.53 -6.94
N GLU A 152 -3.49 16.73 -7.44
CA GLU A 152 -2.95 17.87 -6.69
C GLU A 152 -3.78 18.21 -5.44
N HIS A 153 -5.11 18.10 -5.49
CA HIS A 153 -6.00 18.44 -4.37
C HIS A 153 -6.14 17.36 -3.28
N TRP A 154 -5.40 16.25 -3.39
CA TRP A 154 -5.44 15.17 -2.40
C TRP A 154 -4.49 15.34 -1.23
N LEU A 155 -3.56 16.25 -1.35
CA LEU A 155 -2.62 16.60 -0.29
C LEU A 155 -2.77 18.08 0.04
N VAL A 156 -2.98 18.37 1.32
CA VAL A 156 -2.98 19.71 1.88
C VAL A 156 -1.84 19.83 2.88
N THR A 157 -1.14 20.96 2.84
CA THR A 157 -0.05 21.27 3.77
C THR A 157 -0.58 21.95 5.04
N ALA A 158 0.26 22.06 6.07
CA ALA A 158 -0.07 22.86 7.26
C ALA A 158 -0.30 24.34 6.91
N GLU A 159 0.42 24.86 5.91
CA GLU A 159 0.27 26.23 5.41
C GLU A 159 -1.09 26.40 4.71
N ASP A 160 -1.51 25.42 3.89
CA ASP A 160 -2.84 25.43 3.27
C ASP A 160 -3.95 25.46 4.32
N VAL A 161 -3.82 24.63 5.37
CA VAL A 161 -4.78 24.61 6.49
C VAL A 161 -4.79 25.96 7.21
N GLN A 162 -3.62 26.52 7.53
CA GLN A 162 -3.50 27.81 8.24
C GLN A 162 -4.11 28.96 7.42
N ASN A 163 -3.83 29.01 6.12
CA ASN A 163 -4.34 30.04 5.23
C ASN A 163 -5.87 29.98 5.01
N ASN A 164 -6.48 28.82 5.26
CA ASN A 164 -7.92 28.60 5.11
C ASN A 164 -8.64 28.40 6.44
N PHE A 165 -7.98 28.65 7.58
CA PHE A 165 -8.55 28.37 8.91
C PHE A 165 -9.86 29.14 9.17
N ASP A 166 -9.95 30.39 8.72
CA ASP A 166 -11.12 31.26 8.85
C ASP A 166 -12.00 31.32 7.60
N ASN A 167 -11.73 30.47 6.59
CA ASN A 167 -12.49 30.46 5.34
C ASN A 167 -13.76 29.61 5.49
N PRO A 168 -14.96 30.22 5.47
CA PRO A 168 -16.23 29.48 5.67
C PRO A 168 -16.58 28.52 4.53
N GLU A 169 -15.93 28.64 3.37
CA GLU A 169 -16.13 27.76 2.21
C GLU A 169 -15.30 26.49 2.26
N VAL A 170 -14.29 26.42 3.15
CA VAL A 170 -13.45 25.25 3.38
C VAL A 170 -13.85 24.60 4.69
N ARG A 171 -14.43 23.39 4.63
CA ARG A 171 -14.84 22.57 5.78
C ARG A 171 -14.15 21.22 5.76
#